data_fa7523c1c73dd7d05dce9822c937d488
#
_entry.id   fa7523c1c73dd7d05dce9822c937d488
#
_cell.length_a   1.000
_cell.length_b   1.000
_cell.length_c   1.000
_cell.angle_alpha   90.00
_cell.angle_beta   90.00
_cell.angle_gamma   90.00
#
_symmetry.space_group_name_H-M   'P 1'
#
loop_
_entity.id
_entity.type
_entity.pdbx_description
1 polymer ?
#
loop_
_entity_poly.entity_id
_entity_poly.type
_entity_poly.pdbx_seq_one_letter_code
_entity_poly.pdbx_strand_id
1 'polypeptide(L)' 'MAPELPKPDIRPQLRELLAWYEDVLQRIASGALVEPGVAERLAEEQEFTARYLEFLDAGEESSPATE' A
#
# COMPACT_ATOMS: atom_id res chain seq x y z
N MET A 1 -27.54 -8.48 21.56
CA MET A 1 -26.32 -8.83 20.85
C MET A 1 -26.01 -7.77 19.83
N ALA A 2 -24.81 -7.20 19.91
CA ALA A 2 -24.45 -6.17 18.98
C ALA A 2 -24.10 -6.77 17.63
N PRO A 3 -24.51 -6.15 16.54
CA PRO A 3 -24.13 -6.64 15.22
C PRO A 3 -22.64 -6.44 14.99
N GLU A 4 -22.08 -7.40 14.34
CA GLU A 4 -20.68 -7.33 13.98
C GLU A 4 -20.53 -6.39 12.80
N LEU A 5 -19.69 -5.37 12.98
CA LEU A 5 -19.43 -4.45 11.88
C LEU A 5 -18.43 -5.09 10.93
N PRO A 6 -18.67 -4.97 9.62
CA PRO A 6 -17.72 -5.51 8.67
C PRO A 6 -16.41 -4.74 8.74
N LYS A 7 -15.32 -5.47 8.60
CA LYS A 7 -14.02 -4.83 8.56
C LYS A 7 -13.89 -4.03 7.27
N PRO A 8 -13.38 -2.81 7.37
CA PRO A 8 -13.20 -2.03 6.16
C PRO A 8 -12.15 -2.67 5.26
N ASP A 9 -12.41 -2.60 3.99
CA ASP A 9 -11.45 -3.09 3.00
C ASP A 9 -10.51 -1.95 2.67
N ILE A 10 -9.27 -2.05 3.13
CA ILE A 10 -8.30 -0.98 2.94
C ILE A 10 -7.49 -1.15 1.66
N ARG A 11 -7.76 -2.19 0.88
CA ARG A 11 -6.99 -2.41 -0.34
C ARG A 11 -7.10 -1.26 -1.33
N PRO A 12 -8.29 -0.69 -1.55
CA PRO A 12 -8.33 0.48 -2.44
C PRO A 12 -7.48 1.63 -1.94
N GLN A 13 -7.49 1.87 -0.64
CA GLN A 13 -6.65 2.93 -0.08
C GLN A 13 -5.18 2.63 -0.25
N LEU A 14 -4.80 1.36 -0.11
CA LEU A 14 -3.41 0.99 -0.32
C LEU A 14 -2.99 1.18 -1.77
N ARG A 15 -3.88 0.88 -2.71
CA ARG A 15 -3.57 1.11 -4.11
C ARG A 15 -3.41 2.59 -4.41
N GLU A 16 -4.27 3.43 -3.82
CA GLU A 16 -4.12 4.86 -3.99
C GLU A 16 -2.82 5.36 -3.40
N LEU A 17 -2.46 4.83 -2.24
CA LEU A 17 -1.21 5.22 -1.60
C LEU A 17 -0.02 4.82 -2.46
N LEU A 18 -0.06 3.64 -3.04
CA LEU A 18 1.02 3.20 -3.93
C LEU A 18 1.14 4.11 -5.14
N ALA A 19 0.00 4.52 -5.71
CA ALA A 19 0.04 5.45 -6.84
C ALA A 19 0.64 6.78 -6.42
N TRP A 20 0.34 7.22 -5.21
CA TRP A 20 0.90 8.46 -4.70
C TRP A 20 2.42 8.35 -4.54
N TYR A 21 2.89 7.24 -3.96
CA TYR A 21 4.33 7.03 -3.83
C TYR A 21 5.00 7.07 -5.20
N GLU A 22 4.40 6.38 -6.15
CA GLU A 22 4.98 6.33 -7.49
C GLU A 22 5.05 7.72 -8.11
N ASP A 23 3.98 8.50 -7.97
CA ASP A 23 3.94 9.84 -8.52
C ASP A 23 5.02 10.71 -7.89
N VAL A 24 5.14 10.66 -6.57
CA VAL A 24 6.13 11.48 -5.88
C VAL A 24 7.54 11.06 -6.28
N LEU A 25 7.80 9.76 -6.35
CA LEU A 25 9.12 9.28 -6.71
C LEU A 25 9.49 9.68 -8.14
N GLN A 26 8.51 9.67 -9.03
CA GLN A 26 8.76 10.14 -10.40
C GLN A 26 9.11 11.61 -10.44
N ARG A 27 8.43 12.40 -9.62
CA ARG A 27 8.74 13.83 -9.55
C ARG A 27 10.15 14.07 -9.03
N ILE A 28 10.56 13.29 -8.03
CA ILE A 28 11.92 13.40 -7.51
C ILE A 28 12.91 13.01 -8.59
N ALA A 29 12.64 11.94 -9.32
CA ALA A 29 13.53 11.51 -10.40
C ALA A 29 13.61 12.56 -11.49
N SER A 30 12.56 13.35 -11.66
CA SER A 30 12.55 14.42 -12.67
C SER A 30 13.21 15.70 -12.20
N GLY A 31 13.71 15.73 -10.97
CA GLY A 31 14.45 16.87 -10.48
C GLY A 31 13.82 17.65 -9.36
N ALA A 32 12.71 17.18 -8.81
CA ALA A 32 12.12 17.84 -7.68
C ALA A 32 13.09 17.84 -6.51
N LEU A 33 13.17 18.95 -5.83
CA LEU A 33 14.10 19.08 -4.70
C LEU A 33 13.46 18.50 -3.46
N VAL A 34 14.16 17.56 -2.83
CA VAL A 34 13.72 16.97 -1.57
C VAL A 34 14.94 16.80 -0.69
N GLU A 35 14.68 16.62 0.58
CA GLU A 35 15.77 16.40 1.51
C GLU A 35 16.44 15.07 1.26
N PRO A 36 17.73 14.97 1.60
CA PRO A 36 18.43 13.68 1.44
C PRO A 36 17.73 12.59 2.22
N GLY A 37 17.61 11.44 1.60
CA GLY A 37 17.00 10.30 2.25
C GLY A 37 15.50 10.20 2.08
N VAL A 38 14.84 11.26 1.62
CA VAL A 38 13.40 11.20 1.44
C VAL A 38 13.02 10.19 0.37
N ALA A 39 13.75 10.22 -0.77
CA ALA A 39 13.43 9.29 -1.84
C ALA A 39 13.64 7.84 -1.40
N GLU A 40 14.70 7.59 -0.64
CA GLU A 40 14.95 6.24 -0.16
C GLU A 40 13.86 5.79 0.78
N ARG A 41 13.43 6.67 1.67
CA ARG A 41 12.38 6.32 2.61
C ARG A 41 11.07 6.06 1.88
N LEU A 42 10.74 6.88 0.90
CA LEU A 42 9.52 6.67 0.14
C LEU A 42 9.56 5.36 -0.61
N ALA A 43 10.70 5.00 -1.17
CA ALA A 43 10.84 3.73 -1.87
C ALA A 43 10.64 2.56 -0.92
N GLU A 44 11.19 2.66 0.28
CA GLU A 44 11.00 1.60 1.27
C GLU A 44 9.55 1.47 1.68
N GLU A 45 8.89 2.60 1.90
CA GLU A 45 7.48 2.56 2.28
C GLU A 45 6.62 2.04 1.15
N GLN A 46 6.98 2.39 -0.08
CA GLN A 46 6.25 1.87 -1.22
C GLN A 46 6.37 0.34 -1.28
N GLU A 47 7.57 -0.17 -1.09
CA GLU A 47 7.77 -1.60 -1.12
C GLU A 47 7.01 -2.30 -0.01
N PHE A 48 7.06 -1.74 1.19
CA PHE A 48 6.34 -2.31 2.30
C PHE A 48 4.84 -2.32 2.03
N THR A 49 4.32 -1.21 1.53
CA THR A 49 2.90 -1.11 1.25
C THR A 49 2.48 -2.11 0.17
N ALA A 50 3.31 -2.26 -0.86
CA ALA A 50 3.01 -3.21 -1.92
C ALA A 50 2.98 -4.64 -1.38
N ARG A 51 3.90 -4.98 -0.51
CA ARG A 51 3.93 -6.32 0.08
C ARG A 51 2.72 -6.55 0.98
N TYR A 52 2.33 -5.54 1.71
CA TYR A 52 1.17 -5.66 2.56
C TYR A 52 -0.09 -5.87 1.72
N LEU A 53 -0.20 -5.13 0.63
CA LEU A 53 -1.33 -5.31 -0.26
C LEU A 53 -1.35 -6.71 -0.86
N GLU A 54 -0.20 -7.21 -1.27
CA GLU A 54 -0.11 -8.58 -1.78
C GLU A 54 -0.54 -9.59 -0.73
N PHE A 55 -0.13 -9.35 0.50
CA PHE A 55 -0.51 -10.23 1.60
C PHE A 55 -2.03 -10.24 1.78
N LEU A 56 -2.65 -9.09 1.72
CA LEU A 56 -4.09 -9.02 1.86
C LEU A 56 -4.81 -9.71 0.71
N ASP A 57 -4.31 -9.50 -0.52
CA ASP A 57 -4.92 -10.14 -1.67
C ASP A 57 -4.74 -11.66 -1.61
N ALA A 58 -3.56 -12.11 -1.22
CA ALA A 58 -3.31 -13.54 -1.11
C ALA A 58 -4.16 -14.16 -0.02
N GLY A 59 -4.32 -13.44 1.08
CA GLY A 59 -5.15 -13.95 2.15
C GLY A 59 -6.59 -14.14 1.73
N GLU A 60 -7.07 -13.23 0.92
CA GLU A 60 -8.43 -13.34 0.44
C GLU A 60 -8.60 -14.50 -0.54
N GLU A 61 -7.62 -14.64 -1.42
CA GLU A 61 -7.67 -15.74 -2.38
C GLU A 61 -7.53 -17.08 -1.70
N SER A 62 -6.75 -17.12 -0.65
CA SER A 62 -6.52 -18.35 0.06
C SER A 62 -7.56 -18.61 1.11
N SER A 63 -8.69 -18.00 1.00
CA SER A 63 -9.69 -18.06 2.04
C SER A 63 -9.93 -19.50 2.49
N PRO A 64 -9.77 -19.79 3.76
CA PRO A 64 -10.01 -21.14 4.26
C PRO A 64 -11.47 -21.51 4.32
N ALA A 65 -12.31 -20.60 3.96
CA ALA A 65 -13.73 -20.90 3.97
C ALA A 65 -14.06 -22.06 3.05
N THR A 66 -13.10 -22.48 2.30
CA THR A 66 -13.30 -23.57 1.38
C THR A 66 -13.45 -24.90 2.09
N GLU A 67 -13.03 -24.96 3.31
CA GLU A 67 -13.14 -26.24 3.93
C GLU A 67 -14.24 -26.45 4.72
#